data_a01709ac40b427e63dc450f41ae42f2d
#
_entry.id   a01709ac40b427e63dc450f41ae42f2d
#
_cell.length_a   1.000
_cell.length_b   1.000
_cell.length_c   1.000
_cell.angle_alpha   90.00
_cell.angle_beta   90.00
_cell.angle_gamma   90.00
#
_symmetry.space_group_name_H-M   'P 1'
#
loop_
_entity.id
_entity.type
_entity.pdbx_description
1 polymer ?
#
loop_
_entity_poly.entity_id
_entity_poly.type
_entity_poly.pdbx_seq_one_letter_code
_entity_poly.pdbx_strand_id
1 'polypeptide(L)' 'MGGLRDEIAYLEYGKKFAELTAGEQKEVECQYDDLVNTY' A
#
# COMPACT_ATOMS: atom_id res chain seq x y z
N MET A 1 -2.30 -3.10 14.56
CA MET A 1 -2.63 -3.99 13.47
C MET A 1 -2.46 -3.30 12.13
N GLY A 2 -1.74 -3.92 11.24
CA GLY A 2 -1.55 -3.36 9.91
C GLY A 2 -2.80 -3.48 9.09
N GLY A 3 -3.06 -2.51 8.25
CA GLY A 3 -4.13 -2.59 7.30
C GLY A 3 -3.65 -3.23 6.01
N LEU A 4 -4.55 -3.35 5.05
CA LEU A 4 -4.23 -3.90 3.75
C LEU A 4 -3.14 -3.07 3.06
N ARG A 5 -3.15 -1.76 3.29
CA ARG A 5 -2.13 -0.88 2.73
C ARG A 5 -0.74 -1.23 3.23
N ASP A 6 -0.63 -1.53 4.53
CA ASP A 6 0.64 -1.93 5.11
C ASP A 6 1.14 -3.22 4.48
N GLU A 7 0.24 -4.15 4.26
CA GLU A 7 0.58 -5.43 3.66
C GLU A 7 1.10 -5.24 2.24
N ILE A 8 0.40 -4.43 1.45
CA ILE A 8 0.83 -4.14 0.09
C ILE A 8 2.19 -3.46 0.09
N ALA A 9 2.38 -2.49 0.99
CA ALA A 9 3.64 -1.78 1.10
C ALA A 9 4.79 -2.73 1.44
N TYR A 10 4.55 -3.64 2.33
CA TYR A 10 5.56 -4.59 2.75
C TYR A 10 5.94 -5.54 1.61
N LEU A 11 4.94 -6.02 0.87
CA LEU A 11 5.18 -6.92 -0.25
C LEU A 11 5.89 -6.22 -1.40
N GLU A 12 5.57 -4.97 -1.64
CA GLU A 12 6.16 -4.22 -2.76
C GLU A 12 7.53 -3.64 -2.42
N TYR A 13 7.66 -3.06 -1.24
CA TYR A 13 8.86 -2.30 -0.87
C TYR A 13 9.60 -2.89 0.32
N GLY A 14 9.02 -3.85 1.01
CA GLY A 14 9.64 -4.43 2.20
C GLY A 14 9.64 -3.49 3.38
N LYS A 15 8.75 -2.52 3.39
CA LYS A 15 8.66 -1.52 4.45
C LYS A 15 7.21 -1.28 4.83
N LYS A 16 7.03 -0.68 6.00
CA LYS A 16 5.69 -0.29 6.43
C LYS A 16 5.21 0.90 5.61
N PHE A 17 3.89 1.01 5.46
CA PHE A 17 3.30 2.09 4.68
C PHE A 17 3.77 3.47 5.18
N ALA A 18 3.83 3.63 6.49
CA ALA A 18 4.24 4.91 7.09
C ALA A 18 5.70 5.27 6.78
N GLU A 19 6.50 4.28 6.42
CA GLU A 19 7.91 4.50 6.11
C GLU A 19 8.14 4.84 4.63
N LEU A 20 7.12 4.74 3.83
CA LEU A 20 7.23 5.01 2.40
C LEU A 20 7.22 6.52 2.14
N THR A 21 7.84 6.91 1.03
CA THR A 21 7.75 8.30 0.58
C THR A 21 6.33 8.59 0.09
N ALA A 22 6.02 9.87 -0.09
CA ALA A 22 4.70 10.27 -0.55
C ALA A 22 4.34 9.63 -1.88
N GLY A 23 5.29 9.55 -2.80
CA GLY A 23 5.06 8.92 -4.09
C GLY A 23 4.80 7.43 -3.97
N GLU A 24 5.57 6.76 -3.11
CA GLU A 24 5.39 5.33 -2.89
C GLU A 24 4.06 5.04 -2.20
N GLN A 25 3.68 5.89 -1.26
CA GLN A 25 2.39 5.74 -0.58
C GLN A 25 1.23 5.87 -1.57
N LYS A 26 1.35 6.81 -2.49
CA LYS A 26 0.32 7.01 -3.49
C LYS A 26 0.20 5.78 -4.38
N GLU A 27 1.32 5.18 -4.73
CA GLU A 27 1.33 3.96 -5.55
C GLU A 27 0.62 2.82 -4.83
N VAL A 28 0.92 2.64 -3.55
CA VAL A 28 0.28 1.61 -2.74
C VAL A 28 -1.22 1.86 -2.63
N GLU A 29 -1.61 3.11 -2.41
CA GLU A 29 -3.02 3.45 -2.32
C GLU A 29 -3.74 3.17 -3.64
N CYS A 30 -3.07 3.42 -4.75
CA CYS A 30 -3.64 3.16 -6.06
C CYS A 30 -3.90 1.66 -6.24
N GLN A 31 -2.95 0.83 -5.84
CA GLN A 31 -3.12 -0.61 -5.90
C GLN A 31 -4.24 -1.09 -4.99
N TYR A 32 -4.29 -0.52 -3.79
CA TYR A 32 -5.34 -0.87 -2.84
C TYR A 32 -6.72 -0.51 -3.40
N ASP A 33 -6.83 0.67 -3.98
CA ASP A 33 -8.09 1.13 -4.55
C ASP A 33 -8.53 0.22 -5.70
N ASP A 34 -7.58 -0.20 -6.52
CA ASP A 34 -7.86 -1.10 -7.63
C ASP A 34 -8.39 -2.44 -7.13
N LEU A 35 -7.80 -2.95 -6.06
CA LEU A 35 -8.26 -4.20 -5.47
C LEU A 35 -9.69 -4.08 -4.93
N VAL A 36 -9.97 -2.97 -4.27
CA VAL A 36 -11.31 -2.74 -3.72
C VAL A 36 -12.34 -2.61 -4.83
N ASN A 37 -11.97 -1.94 -5.91
CA ASN A 37 -12.89 -1.73 -7.02
C ASN A 37 -13.12 -2.97 -7.86
N THR A 38 -12.22 -3.95 -7.77
CA THR A 38 -12.37 -5.19 -8.53
C THR A 38 -13.49 -6.06 -7.95
N TYR A 39 -13.70 -5.95 -6.66
CA TYR A 39 -14.77 -6.67 -5.98
C TYR A 39 -16.00 -5.80 -5.87
#